data_32ebad2e2d633bd458c648890546922a
#
_entry.id   32ebad2e2d633bd458c648890546922a
#
_cell.length_a   1.000
_cell.length_b   1.000
_cell.length_c   1.000
_cell.angle_alpha   90.00
_cell.angle_beta   90.00
_cell.angle_gamma   90.00
#
_symmetry.space_group_name_H-M   'P 1'
#
loop_
_entity.id
_entity.type
_entity.pdbx_description
1 polymer ?
#
loop_
_entity_poly.entity_id
_entity_poly.type
_entity_poly.pdbx_seq_one_letter_code
_entity_poly.pdbx_strand_id
1 'polypeptide(L)'
;MYIVSCENRNFSETLPLVGGKGGNLLRLTEAGAEVPAFVVLTRKCFDEFVKSFKKEFENHLKAIDCSSPEKIAATAGALRKCMAQHKIPEGIKKELFEQLKLFIPIGSFLAVRSSALGEDSKEFSYAGMLDTCLFRRTEDEICDAIITCWSSIYSDRAVAYRNMRNIPQDDVSMAVVVQEMIDGQASGVTFTVNPGTRYEDEILITSVFGLGEGLVSGTLDSDQFLTLKKPGYPIIESQLADKVEKLVFDTENNFGTKTVEVAPTEAKKPSLSDEQIHAIAAVCHKIECSYKGVPQDIEWTIDQKGKVRILQARPITTIDRPVPSERDYKTIWDNSNIVESYSGVTTPLTFSFAIYAYHRVYVQFCEVLMVPDEDIKKNDFAFANMLGFLNGRIYYNLKNWYKLISVLPGYSYNSRFMEGMMGVKVSFNENKNEKPMGFFQKYFYELPRIGLVGLNLAYRFWRTDTEVKKFMTVYQNQYNKYKDFDFASAPAHKLVDIFNELDNTVLANWKAPIINDFMAMIFYGVLDMLMKKWGLDEDPALKNDLLAGQGNVESTL
;
A
#
# COMPACT_ATOMS: atom_id res chain seq x y z
N MET A 1 34.48 -12.38 5.34
CA MET A 1 33.81 -12.77 4.08
C MET A 1 33.61 -11.49 3.27
N TYR A 2 34.27 -11.39 2.15
CA TYR A 2 34.11 -10.25 1.22
C TYR A 2 33.08 -10.57 0.14
N ILE A 3 33.08 -11.78 -0.37
CA ILE A 3 32.19 -12.21 -1.47
C ILE A 3 31.23 -13.29 -0.98
N VAL A 4 29.99 -13.22 -1.43
CA VAL A 4 28.90 -14.16 -1.15
C VAL A 4 28.31 -14.62 -2.48
N SER A 5 28.27 -15.93 -2.72
CA SER A 5 27.66 -16.51 -3.92
C SER A 5 26.22 -16.94 -3.70
N CYS A 6 25.50 -17.23 -4.79
CA CYS A 6 24.12 -17.73 -4.77
C CYS A 6 23.95 -19.09 -4.05
N GLU A 7 25.02 -19.84 -3.81
CA GLU A 7 24.99 -21.11 -3.06
C GLU A 7 25.20 -20.95 -1.55
N ASN A 8 25.43 -19.73 -1.06
CA ASN A 8 25.62 -19.50 0.36
C ASN A 8 24.36 -19.85 1.16
N ARG A 9 24.52 -20.65 2.21
CA ARG A 9 23.42 -21.10 3.09
C ARG A 9 23.51 -20.54 4.51
N ASN A 10 24.53 -19.74 4.83
CA ASN A 10 24.69 -19.12 6.14
C ASN A 10 23.99 -17.75 6.20
N PHE A 11 22.66 -17.76 6.17
CA PHE A 11 21.84 -16.54 6.07
C PHE A 11 21.99 -15.60 7.26
N SER A 12 22.07 -16.13 8.48
CA SER A 12 22.13 -15.32 9.70
C SER A 12 23.34 -14.37 9.76
N GLU A 13 24.49 -14.84 9.28
CA GLU A 13 25.72 -14.05 9.23
C GLU A 13 25.83 -13.19 7.97
N THR A 14 25.15 -13.59 6.91
CA THR A 14 25.31 -13.00 5.57
C THR A 14 24.35 -11.83 5.34
N LEU A 15 23.08 -11.95 5.74
CA LEU A 15 22.05 -10.93 5.50
C LEU A 15 22.44 -9.51 5.95
N PRO A 16 23.10 -9.31 7.10
CA PRO A 16 23.53 -7.98 7.53
C PRO A 16 24.64 -7.36 6.66
N LEU A 17 25.23 -8.14 5.75
CA LEU A 17 26.38 -7.73 4.95
C LEU A 17 26.06 -7.47 3.47
N VAL A 18 24.93 -7.96 2.96
CA VAL A 18 24.64 -8.02 1.52
C VAL A 18 23.62 -6.97 1.03
N GLY A 19 23.07 -6.17 1.94
CA GLY A 19 22.05 -5.16 1.60
C GLY A 19 20.69 -5.74 1.20
N GLY A 20 19.75 -4.88 0.83
CA GLY A 20 18.36 -5.27 0.53
C GLY A 20 18.26 -6.20 -0.67
N LYS A 21 18.75 -5.78 -1.83
CA LYS A 21 18.67 -6.61 -3.07
C LYS A 21 19.43 -7.93 -2.94
N GLY A 22 20.65 -7.91 -2.40
CA GLY A 22 21.44 -9.13 -2.17
C GLY A 22 20.73 -10.09 -1.20
N GLY A 23 20.20 -9.56 -0.11
CA GLY A 23 19.45 -10.35 0.87
C GLY A 23 18.17 -10.95 0.29
N ASN A 24 17.45 -10.22 -0.54
CA ASN A 24 16.24 -10.72 -1.21
C ASN A 24 16.59 -11.83 -2.23
N LEU A 25 17.64 -11.69 -3.03
CA LEU A 25 18.07 -12.75 -3.95
C LEU A 25 18.46 -14.04 -3.21
N LEU A 26 19.16 -13.94 -2.07
CA LEU A 26 19.48 -15.10 -1.24
C LEU A 26 18.21 -15.78 -0.70
N ARG A 27 17.24 -15.01 -0.20
CA ARG A 27 15.94 -15.55 0.27
C ARG A 27 15.14 -16.20 -0.85
N LEU A 28 15.15 -15.62 -2.05
CA LEU A 28 14.52 -16.22 -3.24
C LEU A 28 15.13 -17.57 -3.58
N THR A 29 16.46 -17.67 -3.52
CA THR A 29 17.17 -18.93 -3.74
C THR A 29 16.83 -19.97 -2.66
N GLU A 30 16.71 -19.55 -1.39
CA GLU A 30 16.27 -20.42 -0.29
C GLU A 30 14.83 -20.90 -0.47
N ALA A 31 13.94 -20.05 -0.96
CA ALA A 31 12.55 -20.39 -1.29
C ALA A 31 12.45 -21.34 -2.50
N GLY A 32 13.57 -21.67 -3.14
CA GLY A 32 13.64 -22.53 -4.33
C GLY A 32 13.08 -21.87 -5.59
N ALA A 33 13.20 -20.55 -5.71
CA ALA A 33 12.94 -19.82 -6.94
C ALA A 33 14.15 -19.98 -7.90
N GLU A 34 13.87 -20.05 -9.19
CA GLU A 34 14.88 -20.08 -10.24
C GLU A 34 15.42 -18.64 -10.45
N VAL A 35 16.52 -18.32 -9.74
CA VAL A 35 17.18 -17.02 -9.81
C VAL A 35 18.38 -17.12 -10.75
N PRO A 36 18.63 -16.16 -11.67
CA PRO A 36 19.87 -16.10 -12.43
C PRO A 36 21.07 -16.09 -11.48
N ALA A 37 22.18 -16.69 -11.89
CA ALA A 37 23.37 -16.76 -11.07
C ALA A 37 23.85 -15.38 -10.64
N PHE A 38 24.26 -15.23 -9.40
CA PHE A 38 24.72 -13.96 -8.85
C PHE A 38 25.80 -14.14 -7.79
N VAL A 39 26.56 -13.06 -7.64
CA VAL A 39 27.59 -12.91 -6.60
C VAL A 39 27.37 -11.55 -5.95
N VAL A 40 27.53 -11.46 -4.63
CA VAL A 40 27.38 -10.22 -3.87
C VAL A 40 28.71 -9.81 -3.24
N LEU A 41 29.18 -8.61 -3.58
CA LEU A 41 30.23 -7.95 -2.84
C LEU A 41 29.59 -7.38 -1.58
N THR A 42 30.02 -7.87 -0.41
CA THR A 42 29.49 -7.42 0.87
C THR A 42 29.90 -5.98 1.18
N ARG A 43 29.23 -5.33 2.12
CA ARG A 43 29.62 -3.99 2.58
C ARG A 43 31.10 -3.91 3.00
N LYS A 44 31.69 -5.02 3.45
CA LYS A 44 33.10 -5.06 3.82
C LYS A 44 34.04 -4.76 2.65
N CYS A 45 33.60 -5.05 1.41
CA CYS A 45 34.34 -4.67 0.21
C CYS A 45 34.40 -3.15 0.03
N PHE A 46 33.25 -2.48 0.26
CA PHE A 46 33.16 -1.03 0.25
C PHE A 46 34.06 -0.41 1.32
N ASP A 47 34.00 -0.94 2.54
CA ASP A 47 34.81 -0.45 3.66
C ASP A 47 36.31 -0.58 3.36
N GLU A 48 36.75 -1.73 2.77
CA GLU A 48 38.15 -1.94 2.41
C GLU A 48 38.57 -1.09 1.21
N PHE A 49 37.67 -0.86 0.24
CA PHE A 49 37.90 0.06 -0.87
C PHE A 49 38.18 1.48 -0.36
N VAL A 50 37.28 2.02 0.46
CA VAL A 50 37.41 3.36 1.03
C VAL A 50 38.65 3.49 1.92
N LYS A 51 39.03 2.43 2.63
CA LYS A 51 40.21 2.39 3.49
C LYS A 51 41.50 2.63 2.72
N SER A 52 41.59 2.25 1.43
CA SER A 52 42.77 2.45 0.58
C SER A 52 43.10 3.93 0.33
N PHE A 53 42.11 4.83 0.41
CA PHE A 53 42.26 6.30 0.26
C PHE A 53 41.51 7.07 1.36
N LYS A 54 41.41 6.52 2.56
CA LYS A 54 40.57 6.97 3.68
C LYS A 54 40.66 8.48 3.94
N LYS A 55 41.87 9.03 4.00
CA LYS A 55 42.10 10.45 4.32
C LYS A 55 41.45 11.38 3.28
N GLU A 56 41.58 11.06 2.02
CA GLU A 56 41.02 11.81 0.90
C GLU A 56 39.49 11.71 0.91
N PHE A 57 38.96 10.50 1.09
CA PHE A 57 37.54 10.22 1.19
C PHE A 57 36.90 11.02 2.34
N GLU A 58 37.46 10.97 3.55
CA GLU A 58 36.96 11.69 4.72
C GLU A 58 36.96 13.22 4.52
N ASN A 59 37.96 13.76 3.82
CA ASN A 59 38.01 15.18 3.51
C ASN A 59 36.84 15.59 2.61
N HIS A 60 36.58 14.84 1.54
CA HIS A 60 35.46 15.12 0.64
C HIS A 60 34.12 14.89 1.33
N LEU A 61 34.00 13.86 2.17
CA LEU A 61 32.78 13.55 2.90
C LEU A 61 32.39 14.69 3.86
N LYS A 62 33.36 15.22 4.62
CA LYS A 62 33.18 16.38 5.51
C LYS A 62 32.86 17.68 4.76
N ALA A 63 33.26 17.78 3.50
CA ALA A 63 33.01 18.93 2.66
C ALA A 63 31.59 18.93 2.02
N ILE A 64 30.78 17.88 2.22
CA ILE A 64 29.41 17.84 1.70
C ILE A 64 28.59 18.98 2.31
N ASP A 65 28.13 19.90 1.46
CA ASP A 65 27.31 21.04 1.84
C ASP A 65 25.86 20.87 1.36
N CYS A 66 24.96 20.59 2.29
CA CYS A 66 23.54 20.36 2.02
C CYS A 66 22.69 21.64 2.05
N SER A 67 23.28 22.84 2.01
CA SER A 67 22.55 24.10 2.13
C SER A 67 21.78 24.51 0.87
N SER A 68 22.15 23.99 -0.33
CA SER A 68 21.38 24.14 -1.56
C SER A 68 21.60 22.96 -2.52
N PRO A 69 20.68 22.70 -3.48
CA PRO A 69 20.84 21.65 -4.48
C PRO A 69 22.13 21.75 -5.28
N GLU A 70 22.53 22.98 -5.65
CA GLU A 70 23.74 23.25 -6.43
C GLU A 70 25.01 22.89 -5.64
N LYS A 71 25.02 23.18 -4.34
CA LYS A 71 26.13 22.84 -3.44
C LYS A 71 26.20 21.34 -3.19
N ILE A 72 25.05 20.66 -3.03
CA ILE A 72 25.01 19.19 -2.98
C ILE A 72 25.63 18.62 -4.25
N ALA A 73 25.21 19.07 -5.44
CA ALA A 73 25.71 18.58 -6.71
C ALA A 73 27.23 18.79 -6.85
N ALA A 74 27.73 19.93 -6.44
CA ALA A 74 29.17 20.26 -6.49
C ALA A 74 29.99 19.38 -5.52
N THR A 75 29.58 19.33 -4.24
CA THR A 75 30.38 18.69 -3.18
C THR A 75 30.26 17.16 -3.20
N ALA A 76 29.06 16.61 -3.38
CA ALA A 76 28.86 15.17 -3.56
C ALA A 76 29.44 14.68 -4.90
N GLY A 77 29.37 15.52 -5.96
CA GLY A 77 30.03 15.24 -7.23
C GLY A 77 31.55 15.16 -7.13
N ALA A 78 32.18 16.00 -6.28
CA ALA A 78 33.62 15.93 -6.02
C ALA A 78 34.00 14.60 -5.31
N LEU A 79 33.19 14.16 -4.33
CA LEU A 79 33.39 12.86 -3.66
C LEU A 79 33.27 11.69 -4.66
N ARG A 80 32.26 11.68 -5.51
CA ARG A 80 32.08 10.63 -6.54
C ARG A 80 33.25 10.60 -7.53
N LYS A 81 33.74 11.75 -7.94
CA LYS A 81 34.94 11.85 -8.80
C LYS A 81 36.19 11.31 -8.11
N CYS A 82 36.39 11.62 -6.83
CA CYS A 82 37.46 11.05 -6.03
C CYS A 82 37.39 9.52 -6.02
N MET A 83 36.23 8.93 -5.71
CA MET A 83 36.03 7.48 -5.69
C MET A 83 36.36 6.83 -7.07
N ALA A 84 35.94 7.46 -8.17
CA ALA A 84 36.19 6.97 -9.52
C ALA A 84 37.66 6.94 -9.93
N GLN A 85 38.57 7.62 -9.23
CA GLN A 85 40.00 7.62 -9.49
C GLN A 85 40.72 6.42 -8.84
N HIS A 86 40.09 5.72 -7.94
CA HIS A 86 40.66 4.60 -7.21
C HIS A 86 40.20 3.26 -7.77
N LYS A 87 41.03 2.23 -7.57
CA LYS A 87 40.76 0.86 -8.03
C LYS A 87 40.34 -0.04 -6.88
N ILE A 88 39.56 -1.06 -7.22
CA ILE A 88 39.18 -2.12 -6.26
C ILE A 88 40.49 -2.83 -5.82
N PRO A 89 40.67 -3.09 -4.51
CA PRO A 89 41.81 -3.84 -4.00
C PRO A 89 41.98 -5.20 -4.68
N GLU A 90 43.21 -5.52 -5.11
CA GLU A 90 43.51 -6.72 -5.92
C GLU A 90 43.04 -8.03 -5.29
N GLY A 91 43.07 -8.14 -3.94
CA GLY A 91 42.56 -9.31 -3.23
C GLY A 91 41.05 -9.52 -3.43
N ILE A 92 40.27 -8.42 -3.38
CA ILE A 92 38.84 -8.45 -3.62
C ILE A 92 38.53 -8.73 -5.10
N LYS A 93 39.26 -8.07 -5.99
CA LYS A 93 39.13 -8.29 -7.44
C LYS A 93 39.36 -9.77 -7.79
N LYS A 94 40.44 -10.38 -7.31
CA LYS A 94 40.76 -11.79 -7.56
C LYS A 94 39.65 -12.72 -7.05
N GLU A 95 39.20 -12.56 -5.77
CA GLU A 95 38.12 -13.37 -5.18
C GLU A 95 36.82 -13.23 -5.98
N LEU A 96 36.48 -12.00 -6.41
CA LEU A 96 35.28 -11.74 -7.21
C LEU A 96 35.28 -12.52 -8.52
N PHE A 97 36.36 -12.42 -9.30
CA PHE A 97 36.43 -13.07 -10.61
C PHE A 97 36.58 -14.59 -10.52
N GLU A 98 37.18 -15.13 -9.46
CA GLU A 98 37.13 -16.55 -9.16
C GLU A 98 35.71 -17.03 -8.94
N GLN A 99 34.89 -16.31 -8.13
CA GLN A 99 33.49 -16.65 -7.89
C GLN A 99 32.62 -16.46 -9.14
N LEU A 100 32.82 -15.40 -9.91
CA LEU A 100 32.06 -15.18 -11.15
C LEU A 100 32.30 -16.32 -12.14
N LYS A 101 33.56 -16.74 -12.34
CA LYS A 101 33.92 -17.85 -13.24
C LYS A 101 33.32 -19.20 -12.81
N LEU A 102 33.07 -19.37 -11.50
CA LEU A 102 32.50 -20.60 -10.97
C LEU A 102 31.00 -20.73 -11.24
N PHE A 103 30.27 -19.62 -11.16
CA PHE A 103 28.78 -19.63 -11.17
C PHE A 103 28.17 -19.09 -12.46
N ILE A 104 28.87 -18.26 -13.21
CA ILE A 104 28.31 -17.56 -14.38
C ILE A 104 29.05 -18.02 -15.66
N PRO A 105 28.31 -18.37 -16.72
CA PRO A 105 28.93 -18.76 -18.00
C PRO A 105 29.83 -17.66 -18.55
N ILE A 106 30.97 -18.05 -19.08
CA ILE A 106 31.94 -17.12 -19.69
C ILE A 106 31.26 -16.42 -20.88
N GLY A 107 31.33 -15.10 -20.89
CA GLY A 107 30.78 -14.29 -21.97
C GLY A 107 29.31 -13.84 -21.76
N SER A 108 28.67 -14.23 -20.66
CA SER A 108 27.35 -13.65 -20.27
C SER A 108 27.43 -12.15 -20.04
N PHE A 109 26.38 -11.43 -20.38
CA PHE A 109 26.21 -10.07 -19.90
C PHE A 109 25.84 -10.08 -18.42
N LEU A 110 26.35 -9.10 -17.68
CA LEU A 110 26.11 -8.94 -16.24
C LEU A 110 25.44 -7.62 -15.93
N ALA A 111 24.52 -7.67 -14.97
CA ALA A 111 23.97 -6.51 -14.30
C ALA A 111 24.71 -6.29 -12.97
N VAL A 112 25.29 -5.10 -12.79
CA VAL A 112 25.90 -4.68 -11.53
C VAL A 112 24.94 -3.73 -10.83
N ARG A 113 24.46 -4.12 -9.66
CA ARG A 113 23.33 -3.46 -8.99
C ARG A 113 23.71 -3.05 -7.58
N SER A 114 23.44 -1.80 -7.23
CA SER A 114 23.57 -1.32 -5.85
C SER A 114 22.63 -2.08 -4.91
N SER A 115 23.11 -2.38 -3.71
CA SER A 115 22.36 -3.08 -2.67
C SER A 115 22.64 -2.41 -1.32
N ALA A 116 21.93 -1.33 -1.03
CA ALA A 116 22.12 -0.58 0.20
C ALA A 116 21.55 -1.32 1.40
N LEU A 117 22.16 -1.13 2.56
CA LEU A 117 21.61 -1.60 3.82
C LEU A 117 20.36 -0.76 4.16
N GLY A 118 19.22 -1.43 4.39
CA GLY A 118 17.95 -0.76 4.69
C GLY A 118 17.18 -0.23 3.47
N GLU A 119 17.61 -0.49 2.23
CA GLU A 119 16.97 -0.01 1.00
C GLU A 119 15.47 -0.35 0.91
N ASP A 120 15.08 -1.54 1.40
CA ASP A 120 13.70 -2.02 1.39
C ASP A 120 13.05 -2.02 2.80
N SER A 121 13.55 -1.19 3.73
CA SER A 121 12.95 -1.07 5.06
C SER A 121 11.71 -0.17 5.02
N LYS A 122 10.79 -0.36 5.98
CA LYS A 122 9.61 0.53 6.13
C LYS A 122 9.99 1.98 6.46
N GLU A 123 11.17 2.19 7.02
CA GLU A 123 11.65 3.49 7.48
C GLU A 123 12.44 4.23 6.41
N PHE A 124 13.14 3.51 5.52
CA PHE A 124 14.01 4.10 4.50
C PHE A 124 13.76 3.44 3.14
N SER A 125 13.54 4.24 2.12
CA SER A 125 13.41 3.77 0.74
C SER A 125 14.36 4.58 -0.16
N TYR A 126 15.35 3.90 -0.73
CA TYR A 126 16.23 4.46 -1.76
C TYR A 126 15.74 4.13 -3.18
N ALA A 127 14.45 3.84 -3.36
CA ALA A 127 13.88 3.46 -4.66
C ALA A 127 14.21 4.51 -5.74
N GLY A 128 14.86 4.09 -6.82
CA GLY A 128 15.24 4.94 -7.93
C GLY A 128 16.35 5.97 -7.66
N MET A 129 17.05 5.89 -6.51
CA MET A 129 18.11 6.84 -6.14
C MET A 129 19.51 6.28 -6.36
N LEU A 130 19.63 4.95 -6.48
CA LEU A 130 20.90 4.24 -6.59
C LEU A 130 21.04 3.62 -7.97
N ASP A 131 22.29 3.54 -8.46
CA ASP A 131 22.57 3.14 -9.83
C ASP A 131 22.57 1.62 -10.03
N THR A 132 22.19 1.24 -11.24
CA THR A 132 22.34 -0.11 -11.79
C THR A 132 23.04 0.01 -13.13
N CYS A 133 24.11 -0.75 -13.32
CA CYS A 133 24.89 -0.79 -14.56
C CYS A 133 24.61 -2.12 -15.26
N LEU A 134 23.97 -2.07 -16.41
CA LEU A 134 23.62 -3.23 -17.22
C LEU A 134 24.70 -3.50 -18.30
N PHE A 135 24.68 -4.66 -18.90
CA PHE A 135 25.51 -5.06 -20.05
C PHE A 135 27.04 -5.00 -19.79
N ARG A 136 27.47 -5.42 -18.61
CA ARG A 136 28.91 -5.51 -18.29
C ARG A 136 29.41 -6.89 -18.62
N ARG A 137 30.61 -6.98 -19.22
CA ARG A 137 31.16 -8.25 -19.72
C ARG A 137 32.63 -8.42 -19.42
N THR A 138 33.44 -7.38 -19.56
CA THR A 138 34.86 -7.42 -19.28
C THR A 138 35.14 -7.15 -17.80
N GLU A 139 36.31 -7.62 -17.33
CA GLU A 139 36.73 -7.40 -15.94
C GLU A 139 36.79 -5.92 -15.58
N ASP A 140 37.26 -5.06 -16.50
CA ASP A 140 37.39 -3.62 -16.27
C ASP A 140 35.99 -2.96 -16.22
N GLU A 141 35.09 -3.29 -17.16
CA GLU A 141 33.68 -2.77 -17.12
C GLU A 141 32.95 -3.15 -15.84
N ILE A 142 33.17 -4.37 -15.34
CA ILE A 142 32.57 -4.85 -14.09
C ILE A 142 33.12 -4.06 -12.90
N CYS A 143 34.46 -3.87 -12.85
CA CYS A 143 35.09 -3.07 -11.80
C CYS A 143 34.60 -1.62 -11.78
N ASP A 144 34.53 -0.97 -12.94
CA ASP A 144 34.06 0.40 -13.09
C ASP A 144 32.58 0.52 -12.68
N ALA A 145 31.77 -0.46 -13.05
CA ALA A 145 30.34 -0.52 -12.64
C ALA A 145 30.19 -0.71 -11.13
N ILE A 146 31.05 -1.51 -10.48
CA ILE A 146 31.04 -1.68 -9.03
C ILE A 146 31.34 -0.34 -8.33
N ILE A 147 32.36 0.38 -8.80
CA ILE A 147 32.75 1.69 -8.28
C ILE A 147 31.61 2.70 -8.51
N THR A 148 30.96 2.66 -9.68
CA THR A 148 29.79 3.48 -9.99
C THR A 148 28.65 3.20 -9.02
N CYS A 149 28.31 1.93 -8.77
CA CYS A 149 27.30 1.54 -7.78
C CYS A 149 27.67 2.03 -6.39
N TRP A 150 28.90 1.84 -5.92
CA TRP A 150 29.34 2.36 -4.63
C TRP A 150 29.23 3.88 -4.54
N SER A 151 29.61 4.58 -5.62
CA SER A 151 29.55 6.04 -5.67
C SER A 151 28.12 6.57 -5.66
N SER A 152 27.14 5.79 -6.14
CA SER A 152 25.74 6.20 -6.25
C SER A 152 25.08 6.49 -4.90
N ILE A 153 25.62 5.94 -3.79
CA ILE A 153 25.15 6.26 -2.44
C ILE A 153 25.36 7.76 -2.10
N TYR A 154 26.28 8.41 -2.81
CA TYR A 154 26.54 9.84 -2.76
C TYR A 154 26.00 10.58 -3.99
N SER A 155 24.97 10.04 -4.66
CA SER A 155 24.22 10.79 -5.66
C SER A 155 23.52 12.00 -5.01
N ASP A 156 23.27 13.03 -5.79
CA ASP A 156 22.67 14.28 -5.32
C ASP A 156 21.32 13.98 -4.62
N ARG A 157 20.53 13.08 -5.21
CA ARG A 157 19.25 12.61 -4.66
C ARG A 157 19.42 11.88 -3.34
N ALA A 158 20.38 10.96 -3.25
CA ALA A 158 20.61 10.17 -2.04
C ALA A 158 21.13 11.05 -0.88
N VAL A 159 22.03 12.01 -1.17
CA VAL A 159 22.52 12.99 -0.18
C VAL A 159 21.40 13.90 0.31
N ALA A 160 20.61 14.47 -0.60
CA ALA A 160 19.47 15.31 -0.27
C ALA A 160 18.43 14.56 0.58
N TYR A 161 18.11 13.32 0.20
CA TYR A 161 17.17 12.46 0.94
C TYR A 161 17.64 12.20 2.38
N ARG A 162 18.91 11.83 2.58
CA ARG A 162 19.47 11.64 3.92
C ARG A 162 19.45 12.91 4.74
N ASN A 163 19.79 14.04 4.13
CA ASN A 163 19.71 15.35 4.80
C ASN A 163 18.30 15.67 5.28
N MET A 164 17.28 15.46 4.43
CA MET A 164 15.86 15.66 4.79
C MET A 164 15.38 14.74 5.93
N ARG A 165 16.00 13.57 6.06
CA ARG A 165 15.67 12.56 7.09
C ARG A 165 16.57 12.63 8.32
N ASN A 166 17.51 13.60 8.38
CA ASN A 166 18.51 13.74 9.44
C ASN A 166 19.38 12.48 9.63
N ILE A 167 19.67 11.76 8.52
CA ILE A 167 20.58 10.61 8.51
C ILE A 167 22.01 11.12 8.26
N PRO A 168 23.01 10.78 9.09
CA PRO A 168 24.39 11.16 8.87
C PRO A 168 24.94 10.67 7.53
N GLN A 169 25.75 11.51 6.86
CA GLN A 169 26.30 11.16 5.55
C GLN A 169 27.46 10.13 5.63
N ASP A 170 28.00 9.93 6.80
CA ASP A 170 29.10 8.99 7.11
C ASP A 170 28.61 7.62 7.63
N ASP A 171 27.33 7.50 8.00
CA ASP A 171 26.74 6.23 8.48
C ASP A 171 26.09 5.46 7.31
N VAL A 172 26.82 5.28 6.22
CA VAL A 172 26.31 4.58 5.04
C VAL A 172 27.35 3.60 4.50
N SER A 173 26.88 2.43 4.12
CA SER A 173 27.69 1.39 3.50
C SER A 173 26.86 0.65 2.43
N MET A 174 27.53 0.18 1.38
CA MET A 174 26.91 -0.37 0.19
C MET A 174 27.49 -1.74 -0.16
N ALA A 175 26.63 -2.73 -0.27
CA ALA A 175 26.91 -3.96 -0.97
C ALA A 175 26.58 -3.81 -2.47
N VAL A 176 27.14 -4.66 -3.31
CA VAL A 176 26.88 -4.67 -4.76
C VAL A 176 26.57 -6.08 -5.21
N VAL A 177 25.50 -6.25 -5.96
CA VAL A 177 25.12 -7.52 -6.62
C VAL A 177 25.66 -7.50 -8.04
N VAL A 178 26.36 -8.55 -8.43
CA VAL A 178 26.73 -8.86 -9.82
C VAL A 178 25.92 -10.08 -10.24
N GLN A 179 24.96 -9.89 -11.15
CA GLN A 179 23.98 -10.90 -11.54
C GLN A 179 24.02 -11.16 -13.04
N GLU A 180 23.89 -12.41 -13.45
CA GLU A 180 23.73 -12.79 -14.85
C GLU A 180 22.47 -12.17 -15.45
N MET A 181 22.60 -11.55 -16.63
CA MET A 181 21.47 -11.06 -17.40
C MET A 181 20.92 -12.17 -18.30
N ILE A 182 19.61 -12.28 -18.32
CA ILE A 182 18.90 -13.28 -19.13
C ILE A 182 18.32 -12.63 -20.37
N ASP A 183 18.60 -13.21 -21.53
CA ASP A 183 17.91 -12.85 -22.78
C ASP A 183 16.50 -13.45 -22.76
N GLY A 184 15.52 -12.63 -22.40
CA GLY A 184 14.14 -13.05 -22.19
C GLY A 184 13.31 -13.04 -23.48
N GLN A 185 12.47 -14.05 -23.67
CA GLN A 185 11.41 -14.04 -24.68
C GLN A 185 10.30 -13.06 -24.29
N ALA A 186 9.95 -13.05 -23.01
CA ALA A 186 9.02 -12.13 -22.39
C ALA A 186 9.50 -11.81 -20.98
N SER A 187 9.22 -10.62 -20.50
CA SER A 187 9.58 -10.19 -19.15
C SER A 187 8.41 -9.42 -18.53
N GLY A 188 8.38 -9.35 -17.21
CA GLY A 188 7.27 -8.68 -16.56
C GLY A 188 7.47 -8.42 -15.08
N VAL A 189 6.42 -7.84 -14.53
CA VAL A 189 6.26 -7.57 -13.11
C VAL A 189 4.97 -8.23 -12.62
N THR A 190 5.03 -8.85 -11.46
CA THR A 190 3.88 -9.46 -10.81
C THR A 190 3.69 -8.89 -9.43
N PHE A 191 2.49 -8.36 -9.19
CA PHE A 191 2.03 -8.00 -7.86
C PHE A 191 1.23 -9.15 -7.29
N THR A 192 1.66 -9.70 -6.15
CA THR A 192 0.94 -10.82 -5.52
C THR A 192 -0.33 -10.39 -4.80
N VAL A 193 -0.62 -9.12 -4.74
CA VAL A 193 -1.91 -8.51 -4.38
C VAL A 193 -2.20 -7.45 -5.43
N ASN A 194 -3.42 -7.40 -5.96
CA ASN A 194 -3.77 -6.40 -6.98
C ASN A 194 -3.76 -4.98 -6.37
N PRO A 195 -2.88 -4.07 -6.83
CA PRO A 195 -2.79 -2.72 -6.27
C PRO A 195 -4.06 -1.89 -6.46
N GLY A 196 -4.86 -2.18 -7.49
CA GLY A 196 -6.09 -1.45 -7.79
C GLY A 196 -7.25 -1.82 -6.88
N THR A 197 -7.49 -3.13 -6.70
CA THR A 197 -8.59 -3.66 -5.87
C THR A 197 -8.17 -3.88 -4.42
N ARG A 198 -6.87 -4.12 -4.17
CA ARG A 198 -6.26 -4.59 -2.92
C ARG A 198 -6.70 -5.99 -2.50
N TYR A 199 -7.34 -6.76 -3.37
CA TYR A 199 -7.75 -8.12 -3.04
C TYR A 199 -6.56 -9.04 -2.88
N GLU A 200 -6.51 -9.71 -1.71
CA GLU A 200 -5.38 -10.57 -1.32
C GLU A 200 -5.29 -11.87 -2.12
N ASP A 201 -6.40 -12.31 -2.74
CA ASP A 201 -6.47 -13.52 -3.57
C ASP A 201 -6.22 -13.23 -5.05
N GLU A 202 -5.98 -11.98 -5.44
CA GLU A 202 -5.66 -11.58 -6.81
C GLU A 202 -4.16 -11.45 -7.01
N ILE A 203 -3.68 -12.00 -8.13
CA ILE A 203 -2.32 -11.78 -8.63
C ILE A 203 -2.43 -11.02 -9.95
N LEU A 204 -1.82 -9.85 -10.02
CA LEU A 204 -1.74 -9.04 -11.23
C LEU A 204 -0.38 -9.27 -11.89
N ILE A 205 -0.39 -9.78 -13.11
CA ILE A 205 0.79 -10.04 -13.94
C ILE A 205 0.79 -9.02 -15.08
N THR A 206 1.85 -8.25 -15.20
CA THR A 206 2.07 -7.32 -16.31
C THR A 206 3.29 -7.78 -17.12
N SER A 207 3.18 -7.84 -18.45
CA SER A 207 4.24 -8.41 -19.29
C SER A 207 4.42 -7.69 -20.63
N VAL A 208 5.64 -7.76 -21.13
CA VAL A 208 6.06 -7.27 -22.46
C VAL A 208 6.86 -8.35 -23.19
N PHE A 209 6.96 -8.24 -24.50
CA PHE A 209 7.92 -9.05 -25.27
C PHE A 209 9.36 -8.59 -25.01
N GLY A 210 10.29 -9.55 -24.92
CA GLY A 210 11.72 -9.28 -24.75
C GLY A 210 12.08 -8.85 -23.33
N LEU A 211 12.92 -7.83 -23.21
CA LEU A 211 13.50 -7.37 -21.94
C LEU A 211 12.55 -6.48 -21.14
N GLY A 212 12.51 -6.67 -19.83
CA GLY A 212 11.63 -5.95 -18.91
C GLY A 212 11.98 -4.47 -18.68
N GLU A 213 13.12 -3.98 -19.15
CA GLU A 213 13.56 -2.59 -18.96
C GLU A 213 12.53 -1.58 -19.52
N GLY A 214 11.93 -1.90 -20.68
CA GLY A 214 10.90 -1.07 -21.30
C GLY A 214 9.58 -1.02 -20.52
N LEU A 215 9.26 -2.07 -19.78
CA LEU A 215 8.11 -2.08 -18.86
C LEU A 215 8.38 -1.20 -17.64
N VAL A 216 9.54 -1.35 -17.01
CA VAL A 216 9.91 -0.60 -15.80
C VAL A 216 10.06 0.89 -16.09
N SER A 217 10.59 1.26 -17.26
CA SER A 217 10.69 2.66 -17.71
C SER A 217 9.36 3.24 -18.22
N GLY A 218 8.34 2.42 -18.46
CA GLY A 218 7.05 2.83 -19.00
C GLY A 218 7.11 3.22 -20.48
N THR A 219 8.11 2.74 -21.23
CA THR A 219 8.29 3.06 -22.67
C THR A 219 7.58 2.08 -23.59
N LEU A 220 7.21 0.89 -23.10
CA LEU A 220 6.54 -0.14 -23.88
C LEU A 220 5.12 -0.38 -23.36
N ASP A 221 4.19 -0.59 -24.29
CA ASP A 221 2.83 -1.05 -23.98
C ASP A 221 2.87 -2.51 -23.50
N SER A 222 2.10 -2.83 -22.46
CA SER A 222 2.15 -4.11 -21.77
C SER A 222 0.79 -4.80 -21.68
N ASP A 223 0.82 -6.12 -21.74
CA ASP A 223 -0.35 -6.93 -21.41
C ASP A 223 -0.53 -7.02 -19.90
N GLN A 224 -1.78 -7.15 -19.46
CA GLN A 224 -2.12 -7.40 -18.07
C GLN A 224 -2.99 -8.65 -17.96
N PHE A 225 -2.65 -9.51 -17.02
CA PHE A 225 -3.38 -10.73 -16.70
C PHE A 225 -3.70 -10.76 -15.22
N LEU A 226 -4.96 -11.02 -14.90
CA LEU A 226 -5.43 -11.14 -13.54
C LEU A 226 -5.77 -12.59 -13.23
N THR A 227 -5.11 -13.18 -12.25
CA THR A 227 -5.34 -14.57 -11.81
C THR A 227 -5.77 -14.61 -10.35
N LEU A 228 -6.39 -15.71 -9.91
CA LEU A 228 -6.75 -15.93 -8.52
C LEU A 228 -5.77 -16.89 -7.83
N LYS A 229 -5.49 -16.67 -6.55
CA LYS A 229 -4.76 -17.60 -5.66
C LYS A 229 -5.65 -18.79 -5.26
N LYS A 230 -6.21 -19.48 -6.27
CA LYS A 230 -7.00 -20.70 -6.12
C LYS A 230 -6.27 -21.85 -6.84
N PRO A 231 -6.60 -23.13 -6.55
CA PRO A 231 -6.00 -24.24 -7.28
C PRO A 231 -6.08 -24.04 -8.79
N GLY A 232 -4.94 -24.17 -9.48
CA GLY A 232 -4.81 -23.92 -10.92
C GLY A 232 -4.65 -22.47 -11.34
N TYR A 233 -4.69 -21.51 -10.42
CA TYR A 233 -4.53 -20.07 -10.69
C TYR A 233 -5.38 -19.56 -11.86
N PRO A 234 -6.72 -19.72 -11.82
CA PRO A 234 -7.58 -19.38 -12.97
C PRO A 234 -7.40 -17.92 -13.39
N ILE A 235 -7.24 -17.72 -14.69
CA ILE A 235 -7.18 -16.40 -15.33
C ILE A 235 -8.61 -15.87 -15.40
N ILE A 236 -8.84 -14.69 -14.84
CA ILE A 236 -10.17 -14.09 -14.74
C ILE A 236 -10.33 -12.85 -15.60
N GLU A 237 -9.22 -12.23 -15.98
CA GLU A 237 -9.19 -11.08 -16.87
C GLU A 237 -7.87 -11.05 -17.64
N SER A 238 -7.94 -10.63 -18.91
CA SER A 238 -6.78 -10.41 -19.75
C SER A 238 -6.99 -9.13 -20.55
N GLN A 239 -6.11 -8.17 -20.38
CA GLN A 239 -6.07 -6.92 -21.14
C GLN A 239 -4.82 -6.95 -22.04
N LEU A 240 -5.04 -7.05 -23.36
CA LEU A 240 -3.96 -7.13 -24.32
C LEU A 240 -3.68 -5.76 -24.94
N ALA A 241 -2.42 -5.36 -24.92
CA ALA A 241 -1.93 -4.16 -25.56
C ALA A 241 -1.57 -4.39 -27.03
N ASP A 242 -1.46 -3.32 -27.79
CA ASP A 242 -0.89 -3.35 -29.14
C ASP A 242 0.63 -3.11 -29.05
N LYS A 243 1.37 -4.20 -28.87
CA LYS A 243 2.82 -4.20 -28.60
C LYS A 243 3.62 -4.07 -29.90
N VAL A 244 3.67 -2.86 -30.45
CA VAL A 244 4.33 -2.57 -31.74
C VAL A 244 5.85 -2.68 -31.66
N GLU A 245 6.43 -2.59 -30.48
CA GLU A 245 7.88 -2.61 -30.23
C GLU A 245 8.25 -3.53 -29.07
N LYS A 246 9.47 -4.03 -29.09
CA LYS A 246 10.09 -4.77 -27.99
C LYS A 246 11.54 -4.38 -27.81
N LEU A 247 12.07 -4.49 -26.60
CA LEU A 247 13.49 -4.34 -26.29
C LEU A 247 14.19 -5.70 -26.32
N VAL A 248 15.31 -5.76 -26.99
CA VAL A 248 16.19 -6.94 -27.07
C VAL A 248 17.63 -6.54 -26.79
N PHE A 249 18.51 -7.50 -26.50
CA PHE A 249 19.95 -7.24 -26.45
C PHE A 249 20.45 -6.75 -27.79
N ASP A 250 21.27 -5.71 -27.78
CA ASP A 250 21.97 -5.27 -29.00
C ASP A 250 23.19 -6.17 -29.24
N THR A 251 22.95 -7.26 -29.98
CA THR A 251 24.00 -8.21 -30.35
C THR A 251 24.92 -7.69 -31.43
N GLU A 252 24.54 -6.64 -32.17
CA GLU A 252 25.35 -6.06 -33.25
C GLU A 252 26.45 -5.16 -32.68
N ASN A 253 26.08 -4.32 -31.70
CA ASN A 253 27.03 -3.46 -31.00
C ASN A 253 27.66 -4.15 -29.77
N ASN A 254 27.23 -5.37 -29.43
CA ASN A 254 27.62 -6.10 -28.22
C ASN A 254 27.48 -5.29 -26.92
N PHE A 255 26.56 -4.33 -26.88
CA PHE A 255 26.33 -3.48 -25.73
C PHE A 255 24.93 -2.83 -25.77
N GLY A 256 24.23 -2.84 -24.63
CA GLY A 256 22.96 -2.17 -24.47
C GLY A 256 21.76 -2.93 -25.03
N THR A 257 20.65 -2.23 -25.14
CA THR A 257 19.40 -2.69 -25.73
C THR A 257 19.11 -1.95 -27.02
N LYS A 258 18.42 -2.61 -27.95
CA LYS A 258 17.82 -1.96 -29.09
C LYS A 258 16.32 -2.23 -29.13
N THR A 259 15.56 -1.24 -29.57
CA THR A 259 14.15 -1.39 -29.89
C THR A 259 14.02 -2.07 -31.25
N VAL A 260 13.19 -3.09 -31.31
CA VAL A 260 12.87 -3.83 -32.53
C VAL A 260 11.37 -3.84 -32.71
N GLU A 261 10.91 -3.56 -33.95
CA GLU A 261 9.50 -3.66 -34.30
C GLU A 261 9.00 -5.10 -34.17
N VAL A 262 7.80 -5.25 -33.62
CA VAL A 262 7.06 -6.50 -33.56
C VAL A 262 6.19 -6.61 -34.79
N ALA A 263 6.20 -7.79 -35.44
CA ALA A 263 5.38 -8.00 -36.60
C ALA A 263 3.90 -7.70 -36.29
N PRO A 264 3.13 -7.02 -37.17
CA PRO A 264 1.73 -6.65 -36.90
C PRO A 264 0.82 -7.83 -36.57
N THR A 265 1.17 -9.02 -37.04
CA THR A 265 0.46 -10.28 -36.72
C THR A 265 0.71 -10.79 -35.32
N GLU A 266 1.79 -10.36 -34.68
CA GLU A 266 2.19 -10.74 -33.32
C GLU A 266 1.85 -9.64 -32.30
N ALA A 267 1.83 -8.37 -32.71
CA ALA A 267 1.67 -7.21 -31.83
C ALA A 267 0.44 -7.32 -30.90
N LYS A 268 -0.65 -7.87 -31.39
CA LYS A 268 -1.92 -8.05 -30.65
C LYS A 268 -2.07 -9.41 -29.99
N LYS A 269 -1.12 -10.33 -30.18
CA LYS A 269 -1.14 -11.62 -29.48
C LYS A 269 -0.71 -11.46 -28.03
N PRO A 270 -1.19 -12.34 -27.12
CA PRO A 270 -0.69 -12.35 -25.76
C PRO A 270 0.83 -12.52 -25.74
N SER A 271 1.48 -11.77 -24.87
CA SER A 271 2.93 -11.92 -24.62
C SER A 271 3.28 -13.19 -23.85
N LEU A 272 2.28 -13.83 -23.24
CA LEU A 272 2.39 -15.06 -22.45
C LEU A 272 1.34 -16.07 -22.89
N SER A 273 1.67 -17.37 -22.84
CA SER A 273 0.67 -18.44 -22.89
C SER A 273 0.00 -18.64 -21.53
N ASP A 274 -1.16 -19.31 -21.51
CA ASP A 274 -1.88 -19.63 -20.27
C ASP A 274 -1.01 -20.45 -19.31
N GLU A 275 -0.21 -21.41 -19.84
CA GLU A 275 0.72 -22.22 -19.04
C GLU A 275 1.82 -21.35 -18.39
N GLN A 276 2.31 -20.34 -19.13
CA GLN A 276 3.30 -19.40 -18.59
C GLN A 276 2.69 -18.51 -17.51
N ILE A 277 1.45 -18.02 -17.71
CA ILE A 277 0.73 -17.23 -16.71
C ILE A 277 0.54 -18.04 -15.42
N HIS A 278 0.07 -19.30 -15.53
CA HIS A 278 -0.10 -20.19 -14.38
C HIS A 278 1.23 -20.46 -13.66
N ALA A 279 2.30 -20.70 -14.41
CA ALA A 279 3.63 -20.94 -13.84
C ALA A 279 4.18 -19.71 -13.09
N ILE A 280 4.01 -18.50 -13.66
CA ILE A 280 4.37 -17.23 -13.02
C ILE A 280 3.55 -17.02 -11.74
N ALA A 281 2.23 -17.18 -11.81
CA ALA A 281 1.35 -17.04 -10.66
C ALA A 281 1.73 -18.00 -9.52
N ALA A 282 2.01 -19.27 -9.85
CA ALA A 282 2.39 -20.29 -8.88
C ALA A 282 3.72 -19.96 -8.18
N VAL A 283 4.74 -19.56 -8.94
CA VAL A 283 6.06 -19.23 -8.37
C VAL A 283 5.98 -17.94 -7.54
N CYS A 284 5.25 -16.92 -7.99
CA CYS A 284 5.09 -15.68 -7.26
C CYS A 284 4.31 -15.86 -5.96
N HIS A 285 3.25 -16.69 -5.96
CA HIS A 285 2.51 -17.02 -4.74
C HIS A 285 3.37 -17.84 -3.75
N LYS A 286 4.19 -18.78 -4.25
CA LYS A 286 5.15 -19.50 -3.42
C LYS A 286 6.16 -18.57 -2.75
N ILE A 287 6.64 -17.56 -3.49
CA ILE A 287 7.53 -16.53 -2.95
C ILE A 287 6.83 -15.75 -1.85
N GLU A 288 5.61 -15.24 -2.07
CA GLU A 288 4.82 -14.56 -1.05
C GLU A 288 4.67 -15.40 0.23
N CYS A 289 4.35 -16.69 0.09
CA CYS A 289 4.26 -17.62 1.22
C CYS A 289 5.58 -17.70 2.00
N SER A 290 6.74 -17.70 1.31
CA SER A 290 8.06 -17.72 1.96
C SER A 290 8.36 -16.43 2.73
N TYR A 291 7.74 -15.32 2.35
CA TYR A 291 7.76 -14.03 3.07
C TYR A 291 6.62 -13.91 4.09
N LYS A 292 6.09 -15.04 4.59
CA LYS A 292 5.00 -15.10 5.60
C LYS A 292 3.71 -14.42 5.16
N GLY A 293 3.39 -14.48 3.88
CA GLY A 293 2.20 -13.87 3.29
C GLY A 293 2.28 -12.34 3.12
N VAL A 294 3.46 -11.76 3.25
CA VAL A 294 3.66 -10.35 2.92
C VAL A 294 3.60 -10.18 1.41
N PRO A 295 2.70 -9.34 0.86
CA PRO A 295 2.58 -9.11 -0.56
C PRO A 295 3.89 -8.68 -1.21
N GLN A 296 4.16 -9.21 -2.42
CA GLN A 296 5.40 -9.01 -3.13
C GLN A 296 5.19 -8.36 -4.49
N ASP A 297 6.11 -7.48 -4.86
CA ASP A 297 6.36 -6.96 -6.20
C ASP A 297 7.56 -7.74 -6.76
N ILE A 298 7.33 -8.52 -7.83
CA ILE A 298 8.27 -9.51 -8.33
C ILE A 298 8.58 -9.26 -9.79
N GLU A 299 9.84 -8.99 -10.09
CA GLU A 299 10.35 -8.89 -11.47
C GLU A 299 10.81 -10.27 -11.95
N TRP A 300 10.40 -10.64 -13.15
CA TRP A 300 10.73 -11.93 -13.74
C TRP A 300 10.96 -11.82 -15.26
N THR A 301 11.59 -12.85 -15.81
CA THR A 301 11.73 -13.05 -17.26
C THR A 301 11.51 -14.52 -17.60
N ILE A 302 11.06 -14.79 -18.81
CA ILE A 302 11.01 -16.15 -19.38
C ILE A 302 12.22 -16.30 -20.29
N ASP A 303 13.09 -17.25 -19.97
CA ASP A 303 14.29 -17.52 -20.74
C ASP A 303 13.97 -18.19 -22.10
N GLN A 304 14.97 -18.34 -22.95
CA GLN A 304 14.83 -18.96 -24.28
C GLN A 304 14.38 -20.44 -24.24
N LYS A 305 14.39 -21.06 -23.04
CA LYS A 305 13.91 -22.43 -22.79
C LYS A 305 12.50 -22.47 -22.24
N GLY A 306 11.84 -21.31 -22.11
CA GLY A 306 10.50 -21.18 -21.56
C GLY A 306 10.43 -21.25 -20.02
N LYS A 307 11.54 -21.18 -19.30
CA LYS A 307 11.57 -21.20 -17.83
C LYS A 307 11.43 -19.79 -17.26
N VAL A 308 10.64 -19.68 -16.20
CA VAL A 308 10.50 -18.45 -15.43
C VAL A 308 11.76 -18.22 -14.57
N ARG A 309 12.41 -17.10 -14.75
CA ARG A 309 13.56 -16.65 -13.97
C ARG A 309 13.17 -15.45 -13.13
N ILE A 310 13.36 -15.52 -11.82
CA ILE A 310 13.04 -14.42 -10.91
C ILE A 310 14.24 -13.49 -10.78
N LEU A 311 14.05 -12.24 -11.16
CA LEU A 311 15.13 -11.24 -11.20
C LEU A 311 15.23 -10.47 -9.89
N GLN A 312 14.08 -10.17 -9.28
CA GLN A 312 13.98 -9.43 -8.01
C GLN A 312 12.63 -9.70 -7.34
N ALA A 313 12.59 -9.63 -6.02
CA ALA A 313 11.33 -9.52 -5.25
C ALA A 313 11.50 -8.49 -4.15
N ARG A 314 10.45 -7.71 -3.90
CA ARG A 314 10.41 -6.76 -2.79
C ARG A 314 9.01 -6.71 -2.18
N PRO A 315 8.89 -6.47 -0.87
CA PRO A 315 7.59 -6.27 -0.23
C PRO A 315 6.86 -5.05 -0.81
N ILE A 316 5.55 -5.19 -1.01
CA ILE A 316 4.70 -4.06 -1.36
C ILE A 316 4.41 -3.28 -0.08
N THR A 317 4.97 -2.07 0.04
CA THR A 317 4.83 -1.22 1.24
C THR A 317 3.69 -0.20 1.12
N THR A 318 3.14 -0.03 -0.07
CA THR A 318 2.07 0.95 -0.37
C THR A 318 0.66 0.43 -0.06
N ILE A 319 0.51 -0.87 0.17
CA ILE A 319 -0.75 -1.50 0.53
C ILE A 319 -0.72 -1.80 2.04
N ASP A 320 -1.27 -0.90 2.85
CA ASP A 320 -1.27 -1.05 4.30
C ASP A 320 -2.03 -2.30 4.79
N ARG A 321 -3.11 -2.70 4.08
CA ARG A 321 -3.89 -3.89 4.37
C ARG A 321 -4.45 -4.50 3.08
N PRO A 322 -4.06 -5.74 2.72
CA PRO A 322 -4.79 -6.54 1.76
C PRO A 322 -6.22 -6.78 2.23
N VAL A 323 -7.12 -6.95 1.28
CA VAL A 323 -8.55 -7.11 1.54
C VAL A 323 -8.95 -8.51 1.14
N PRO A 324 -9.70 -9.26 1.96
CA PRO A 324 -10.32 -10.51 1.54
C PRO A 324 -11.16 -10.30 0.28
N SER A 325 -10.94 -11.14 -0.73
CA SER A 325 -11.74 -11.09 -1.94
C SER A 325 -13.13 -11.62 -1.67
N GLU A 326 -14.10 -10.81 -1.99
CA GLU A 326 -15.50 -11.21 -1.97
C GLU A 326 -16.07 -11.01 -3.39
N ARG A 327 -15.49 -11.70 -4.38
CA ARG A 327 -15.85 -11.56 -5.81
C ARG A 327 -17.30 -11.89 -6.15
N ASP A 328 -17.95 -12.71 -5.34
CA ASP A 328 -19.35 -13.07 -5.53
C ASP A 328 -20.31 -11.97 -5.04
N TYR A 329 -19.77 -10.81 -4.70
CA TYR A 329 -20.55 -9.73 -4.11
C TYR A 329 -20.85 -8.61 -5.09
N LYS A 330 -22.13 -8.41 -5.34
CA LYS A 330 -22.62 -7.14 -5.87
C LYS A 330 -22.54 -6.10 -4.75
N THR A 331 -21.69 -5.09 -4.89
CA THR A 331 -21.73 -3.92 -4.02
C THR A 331 -22.94 -3.09 -4.39
N ILE A 332 -23.80 -2.80 -3.43
CA ILE A 332 -24.96 -1.93 -3.61
C ILE A 332 -24.60 -0.57 -3.04
N TRP A 333 -24.68 0.41 -3.92
CA TRP A 333 -24.41 1.81 -3.59
C TRP A 333 -25.73 2.56 -3.46
N ASP A 334 -25.93 3.24 -2.34
CA ASP A 334 -27.11 4.04 -2.04
C ASP A 334 -26.72 5.48 -1.68
N ASN A 335 -27.42 6.47 -2.25
CA ASN A 335 -27.21 7.88 -1.93
C ASN A 335 -28.47 8.58 -1.40
N SER A 336 -29.53 7.86 -1.13
CA SER A 336 -30.81 8.43 -0.76
C SER A 336 -30.74 9.32 0.49
N ASN A 337 -29.88 8.95 1.43
CA ASN A 337 -29.67 9.71 2.66
C ASN A 337 -28.47 10.67 2.54
N ILE A 338 -27.31 10.19 2.03
CA ILE A 338 -26.08 10.98 2.02
C ILE A 338 -26.12 12.17 1.06
N VAL A 339 -27.07 12.18 0.10
CA VAL A 339 -27.26 13.30 -0.84
C VAL A 339 -27.63 14.60 -0.12
N GLU A 340 -28.21 14.54 1.06
CA GLU A 340 -28.53 15.71 1.88
C GLU A 340 -27.25 16.38 2.39
N SER A 341 -26.25 15.58 2.78
CA SER A 341 -24.95 16.09 3.27
C SER A 341 -24.00 16.49 2.12
N TYR A 342 -24.07 15.80 0.99
CA TYR A 342 -23.22 16.00 -0.18
C TYR A 342 -24.07 16.13 -1.44
N SER A 343 -24.79 17.25 -1.56
CA SER A 343 -25.64 17.55 -2.72
C SER A 343 -24.79 17.95 -3.93
N GLY A 344 -24.89 17.23 -5.03
CA GLY A 344 -24.21 17.58 -6.29
C GLY A 344 -22.86 16.87 -6.49
N VAL A 345 -21.96 17.54 -7.23
CA VAL A 345 -20.64 16.99 -7.57
C VAL A 345 -19.63 17.33 -6.48
N THR A 346 -18.95 16.30 -5.98
CA THR A 346 -17.93 16.40 -4.93
C THR A 346 -16.54 16.28 -5.54
N THR A 347 -15.56 16.99 -5.00
CA THR A 347 -14.16 16.84 -5.44
C THR A 347 -13.51 15.60 -4.78
N PRO A 348 -12.49 15.00 -5.41
CA PRO A 348 -11.74 13.89 -4.80
C PRO A 348 -11.17 14.23 -3.42
N LEU A 349 -10.69 15.46 -3.22
CA LEU A 349 -10.16 15.92 -1.93
C LEU A 349 -11.25 15.94 -0.84
N THR A 350 -12.43 16.48 -1.15
CA THR A 350 -13.59 16.47 -0.25
C THR A 350 -14.02 15.04 0.08
N PHE A 351 -14.00 14.15 -0.91
CA PHE A 351 -14.30 12.74 -0.70
C PHE A 351 -13.29 12.06 0.23
N SER A 352 -12.00 12.34 0.07
CA SER A 352 -10.96 11.80 0.97
C SER A 352 -11.17 12.23 2.42
N PHE A 353 -11.57 13.49 2.63
CA PHE A 353 -11.97 13.98 3.96
C PHE A 353 -13.23 13.27 4.47
N ALA A 354 -14.25 13.13 3.62
CA ALA A 354 -15.52 12.47 4.01
C ALA A 354 -15.26 11.03 4.48
N ILE A 355 -14.52 10.22 3.73
CA ILE A 355 -14.15 8.85 4.14
C ILE A 355 -13.47 8.86 5.51
N TYR A 356 -12.48 9.71 5.68
CA TYR A 356 -11.72 9.81 6.93
C TYR A 356 -12.61 10.18 8.11
N ALA A 357 -13.45 11.21 7.95
CA ALA A 357 -14.35 11.68 9.01
C ALA A 357 -15.40 10.62 9.39
N TYR A 358 -16.01 9.99 8.39
CA TYR A 358 -17.01 8.93 8.61
C TYR A 358 -16.42 7.71 9.30
N HIS A 359 -15.21 7.28 8.92
CA HIS A 359 -14.52 6.20 9.61
C HIS A 359 -14.37 6.50 11.11
N ARG A 360 -13.88 7.69 11.46
CA ARG A 360 -13.72 8.10 12.87
C ARG A 360 -15.06 8.17 13.62
N VAL A 361 -16.10 8.65 12.96
CA VAL A 361 -17.44 8.72 13.55
C VAL A 361 -18.01 7.32 13.81
N TYR A 362 -17.86 6.38 12.88
CA TYR A 362 -18.34 5.00 13.07
C TYR A 362 -17.58 4.25 14.16
N VAL A 363 -16.29 4.44 14.28
CA VAL A 363 -15.52 3.89 15.41
C VAL A 363 -16.05 4.44 16.74
N GLN A 364 -16.23 5.75 16.85
CA GLN A 364 -16.79 6.37 18.06
C GLN A 364 -18.23 5.92 18.34
N PHE A 365 -19.04 5.69 17.30
CA PHE A 365 -20.39 5.14 17.43
C PHE A 365 -20.37 3.74 18.05
N CYS A 366 -19.48 2.87 17.57
CA CYS A 366 -19.28 1.54 18.16
C CYS A 366 -18.81 1.62 19.62
N GLU A 367 -17.90 2.54 19.96
CA GLU A 367 -17.45 2.77 21.34
C GLU A 367 -18.58 3.24 22.26
N VAL A 368 -19.45 4.14 21.78
CA VAL A 368 -20.63 4.62 22.53
C VAL A 368 -21.55 3.46 22.85
N LEU A 369 -21.72 2.52 21.94
CA LEU A 369 -22.54 1.32 22.10
C LEU A 369 -21.80 0.13 22.72
N MET A 370 -20.60 0.36 23.28
CA MET A 370 -19.80 -0.64 23.99
C MET A 370 -19.48 -1.88 23.14
N VAL A 371 -19.24 -1.69 21.84
CA VAL A 371 -18.72 -2.75 20.98
C VAL A 371 -17.27 -3.06 21.40
N PRO A 372 -16.89 -4.34 21.57
CA PRO A 372 -15.51 -4.69 21.94
C PRO A 372 -14.47 -4.19 20.92
N ASP A 373 -13.32 -3.73 21.42
CA ASP A 373 -12.24 -3.22 20.59
C ASP A 373 -11.75 -4.23 19.54
N GLU A 374 -11.81 -5.53 19.85
CA GLU A 374 -11.44 -6.60 18.92
C GLU A 374 -12.42 -6.66 17.73
N ASP A 375 -13.72 -6.48 17.99
CA ASP A 375 -14.76 -6.46 16.95
C ASP A 375 -14.65 -5.20 16.10
N ILE A 376 -14.33 -4.05 16.70
CA ILE A 376 -14.07 -2.79 15.98
C ILE A 376 -12.88 -2.98 15.05
N LYS A 377 -11.75 -3.49 15.55
CA LYS A 377 -10.54 -3.73 14.75
C LYS A 377 -10.75 -4.74 13.63
N LYS A 378 -11.50 -5.82 13.91
CA LYS A 378 -11.83 -6.85 12.91
C LYS A 378 -12.65 -6.29 11.74
N ASN A 379 -13.50 -5.30 12.01
CA ASN A 379 -14.37 -4.68 11.02
C ASN A 379 -13.89 -3.31 10.51
N ASP A 380 -12.68 -2.87 10.91
CA ASP A 380 -12.10 -1.59 10.57
C ASP A 380 -12.08 -1.30 9.06
N PHE A 381 -11.82 -2.35 8.25
CA PHE A 381 -11.90 -2.23 6.79
C PHE A 381 -13.30 -1.81 6.31
N ALA A 382 -14.36 -2.42 6.84
CA ALA A 382 -15.72 -2.08 6.44
C ALA A 382 -16.05 -0.63 6.84
N PHE A 383 -15.60 -0.19 8.02
CA PHE A 383 -15.82 1.18 8.51
C PHE A 383 -15.05 2.22 7.68
N ALA A 384 -13.80 1.91 7.29
CA ALA A 384 -13.00 2.76 6.42
C ALA A 384 -13.50 2.82 4.96
N ASN A 385 -14.32 1.86 4.53
CA ASN A 385 -14.86 1.79 3.16
C ASN A 385 -16.39 1.91 3.15
N MET A 386 -16.94 2.67 4.09
CA MET A 386 -18.39 2.92 4.19
C MET A 386 -18.91 3.76 3.04
N LEU A 387 -18.09 4.65 2.50
CA LEU A 387 -18.44 5.53 1.40
C LEU A 387 -17.74 5.13 0.10
N GLY A 388 -18.42 5.35 -1.02
CA GLY A 388 -17.87 5.21 -2.37
C GLY A 388 -18.05 6.48 -3.19
N PHE A 389 -17.16 6.68 -4.16
CA PHE A 389 -17.14 7.85 -5.04
C PHE A 389 -17.39 7.41 -6.48
N LEU A 390 -18.58 7.67 -7.00
CA LEU A 390 -18.99 7.25 -8.33
C LEU A 390 -19.46 8.46 -9.14
N ASN A 391 -18.84 8.70 -10.28
CA ASN A 391 -19.18 9.81 -11.19
C ASN A 391 -19.28 11.18 -10.46
N GLY A 392 -18.34 11.46 -9.54
CA GLY A 392 -18.30 12.72 -8.79
C GLY A 392 -19.35 12.81 -7.66
N ARG A 393 -20.02 11.74 -7.28
CA ARG A 393 -21.02 11.71 -6.21
C ARG A 393 -20.66 10.69 -5.15
N ILE A 394 -21.07 10.95 -3.91
CA ILE A 394 -20.82 10.07 -2.77
C ILE A 394 -22.02 9.15 -2.56
N TYR A 395 -21.73 7.89 -2.24
CA TYR A 395 -22.71 6.84 -1.96
C TYR A 395 -22.31 6.08 -0.71
N TYR A 396 -23.30 5.53 0.02
CA TYR A 396 -23.06 4.51 1.03
C TYR A 396 -22.83 3.14 0.38
N ASN A 397 -21.86 2.41 0.90
CA ASN A 397 -21.72 0.97 0.66
C ASN A 397 -22.68 0.24 1.61
N LEU A 398 -23.85 -0.16 1.14
CA LEU A 398 -24.87 -0.80 1.98
C LEU A 398 -24.34 -2.09 2.63
N LYS A 399 -23.47 -2.85 1.96
CA LYS A 399 -22.89 -4.05 2.54
C LYS A 399 -22.03 -3.74 3.77
N ASN A 400 -21.15 -2.76 3.67
CA ASN A 400 -20.34 -2.34 4.80
C ASN A 400 -21.19 -1.72 5.90
N TRP A 401 -22.27 -1.05 5.54
CA TRP A 401 -23.25 -0.54 6.50
C TRP A 401 -23.96 -1.69 7.24
N TYR A 402 -24.42 -2.75 6.53
CA TYR A 402 -24.96 -3.95 7.18
C TYR A 402 -23.93 -4.61 8.11
N LYS A 403 -22.67 -4.62 7.73
CA LYS A 403 -21.59 -5.14 8.57
C LYS A 403 -21.38 -4.31 9.84
N LEU A 404 -21.47 -2.98 9.74
CA LEU A 404 -21.45 -2.09 10.91
C LEU A 404 -22.59 -2.41 11.87
N ILE A 405 -23.83 -2.43 11.38
CA ILE A 405 -24.98 -2.67 12.27
C ILE A 405 -25.00 -4.09 12.84
N SER A 406 -24.43 -5.08 12.15
CA SER A 406 -24.38 -6.48 12.63
C SER A 406 -23.48 -6.66 13.87
N VAL A 407 -22.52 -5.77 14.11
CA VAL A 407 -21.67 -5.83 15.32
C VAL A 407 -22.29 -5.10 16.51
N LEU A 408 -23.39 -4.36 16.29
CA LEU A 408 -24.05 -3.62 17.35
C LEU A 408 -24.86 -4.55 18.27
N PRO A 409 -24.85 -4.30 19.58
CA PRO A 409 -25.65 -5.06 20.53
C PRO A 409 -27.15 -4.99 20.21
N GLY A 410 -27.82 -6.12 20.17
CA GLY A 410 -29.26 -6.19 19.89
C GLY A 410 -29.64 -6.19 18.41
N TYR A 411 -28.69 -6.26 17.47
CA TYR A 411 -28.98 -6.33 16.04
C TYR A 411 -30.01 -7.41 15.69
N SER A 412 -29.85 -8.61 16.24
CA SER A 412 -30.78 -9.74 16.01
C SER A 412 -32.25 -9.44 16.38
N TYR A 413 -32.49 -8.45 17.25
CA TYR A 413 -33.84 -8.05 17.68
C TYR A 413 -34.34 -6.81 16.95
N ASN A 414 -33.47 -5.95 16.42
CA ASN A 414 -33.82 -4.61 15.98
C ASN A 414 -33.32 -4.27 14.56
N SER A 415 -32.93 -5.28 13.77
CA SER A 415 -32.39 -5.08 12.42
C SER A 415 -33.31 -4.25 11.51
N ARG A 416 -34.62 -4.50 11.55
CA ARG A 416 -35.63 -3.75 10.76
C ARG A 416 -35.70 -2.27 11.10
N PHE A 417 -35.56 -1.92 12.38
CA PHE A 417 -35.53 -0.53 12.80
C PHE A 417 -34.25 0.17 12.29
N MET A 418 -33.11 -0.52 12.39
CA MET A 418 -31.84 -0.01 11.90
C MET A 418 -31.82 0.13 10.37
N GLU A 419 -32.46 -0.78 9.63
CA GLU A 419 -32.67 -0.66 8.19
C GLU A 419 -33.53 0.56 7.82
N GLY A 420 -34.60 0.79 8.60
CA GLY A 420 -35.49 1.95 8.43
C GLY A 420 -34.75 3.29 8.60
N MET A 421 -33.75 3.35 9.47
CA MET A 421 -32.93 4.55 9.68
C MET A 421 -32.18 5.02 8.44
N MET A 422 -31.81 4.09 7.53
CA MET A 422 -31.13 4.41 6.28
C MET A 422 -32.09 4.61 5.11
N GLY A 423 -33.40 4.58 5.35
CA GLY A 423 -34.40 4.67 4.29
C GLY A 423 -34.42 3.47 3.33
N VAL A 424 -33.80 2.36 3.70
CA VAL A 424 -33.76 1.14 2.88
C VAL A 424 -35.13 0.50 2.85
N LYS A 425 -35.77 0.55 1.68
CA LYS A 425 -37.14 0.02 1.47
C LYS A 425 -37.19 -1.49 1.30
N VAL A 426 -36.08 -2.10 0.91
CA VAL A 426 -35.96 -3.55 0.66
C VAL A 426 -34.77 -4.08 1.45
N SER A 427 -35.04 -4.98 2.39
CA SER A 427 -33.98 -5.63 3.16
C SER A 427 -33.10 -6.49 2.24
N PHE A 428 -31.81 -6.18 2.17
CA PHE A 428 -30.80 -6.94 1.46
C PHE A 428 -30.10 -7.95 2.37
N ASN A 429 -30.78 -8.43 3.41
CA ASN A 429 -30.18 -9.34 4.38
C ASN A 429 -29.80 -10.67 3.71
N GLU A 430 -28.54 -10.79 3.28
CA GLU A 430 -27.95 -12.04 2.73
C GLU A 430 -27.79 -13.11 3.82
N ASN A 431 -27.88 -12.75 5.09
CA ASN A 431 -27.71 -13.65 6.23
C ASN A 431 -28.97 -14.50 6.53
N LYS A 432 -29.83 -14.75 5.54
CA LYS A 432 -30.96 -15.70 5.72
C LYS A 432 -30.52 -17.11 6.14
N ASN A 433 -29.22 -17.41 6.11
CA ASN A 433 -28.65 -18.69 6.48
C ASN A 433 -27.90 -18.67 7.84
N GLU A 434 -27.93 -17.58 8.60
CA GLU A 434 -27.35 -17.60 9.94
C GLU A 434 -28.19 -18.54 10.83
N LYS A 435 -27.52 -19.52 11.41
CA LYS A 435 -28.14 -20.43 12.38
C LYS A 435 -28.68 -19.59 13.55
N PRO A 436 -29.89 -19.86 14.02
CA PRO A 436 -30.45 -19.15 15.16
C PRO A 436 -29.49 -19.26 16.36
N MET A 437 -29.29 -18.13 17.03
CA MET A 437 -28.39 -18.02 18.17
C MET A 437 -28.74 -19.06 19.25
N GLY A 438 -27.74 -19.81 19.71
CA GLY A 438 -27.94 -20.85 20.73
C GLY A 438 -28.47 -20.24 22.05
N PHE A 439 -29.24 -21.05 22.84
CA PHE A 439 -29.84 -20.63 24.11
C PHE A 439 -28.82 -19.95 25.04
N PHE A 440 -27.64 -20.58 25.26
CA PHE A 440 -26.57 -20.04 26.12
C PHE A 440 -26.04 -18.69 25.61
N GLN A 441 -25.77 -18.57 24.31
CA GLN A 441 -25.28 -17.34 23.70
C GLN A 441 -26.29 -16.20 23.84
N LYS A 442 -27.58 -16.52 23.64
CA LYS A 442 -28.68 -15.54 23.77
C LYS A 442 -28.83 -15.01 25.20
N TYR A 443 -28.94 -15.91 26.19
CA TYR A 443 -29.30 -15.53 27.56
C TYR A 443 -28.12 -15.12 28.45
N PHE A 444 -26.93 -15.67 28.20
CA PHE A 444 -25.75 -15.40 29.04
C PHE A 444 -24.75 -14.42 28.44
N TYR A 445 -24.84 -14.16 27.14
CA TYR A 445 -23.93 -13.21 26.49
C TYR A 445 -24.70 -11.98 25.94
N GLU A 446 -25.68 -12.19 25.06
CA GLU A 446 -26.32 -11.08 24.32
C GLU A 446 -27.26 -10.26 25.21
N LEU A 447 -28.15 -10.88 26.00
CA LEU A 447 -29.07 -10.15 26.86
C LEU A 447 -28.37 -9.32 27.96
N PRO A 448 -27.37 -9.84 28.68
CA PRO A 448 -26.60 -9.01 29.62
C PRO A 448 -25.91 -7.83 28.95
N ARG A 449 -25.36 -8.05 27.74
CA ARG A 449 -24.72 -6.99 26.94
C ARG A 449 -25.71 -5.90 26.55
N ILE A 450 -26.92 -6.26 26.06
CA ILE A 450 -28.01 -5.32 25.77
C ILE A 450 -28.38 -4.54 27.02
N GLY A 451 -28.49 -5.21 28.17
CA GLY A 451 -28.78 -4.57 29.45
C GLY A 451 -27.75 -3.52 29.85
N LEU A 452 -26.46 -3.87 29.74
CA LEU A 452 -25.35 -2.96 30.03
C LEU A 452 -25.35 -1.75 29.09
N VAL A 453 -25.56 -1.98 27.78
CA VAL A 453 -25.68 -0.89 26.81
C VAL A 453 -26.87 0.01 27.12
N GLY A 454 -28.01 -0.57 27.48
CA GLY A 454 -29.18 0.20 27.91
C GLY A 454 -28.91 1.09 29.13
N LEU A 455 -28.22 0.57 30.15
CA LEU A 455 -27.80 1.35 31.31
C LEU A 455 -26.81 2.47 30.95
N ASN A 456 -25.83 2.16 30.07
CA ASN A 456 -24.90 3.15 29.58
C ASN A 456 -25.60 4.27 28.79
N LEU A 457 -26.55 3.91 27.92
CA LEU A 457 -27.32 4.89 27.16
C LEU A 457 -28.19 5.74 28.08
N ALA A 458 -28.85 5.16 29.09
CA ALA A 458 -29.62 5.89 30.10
C ALA A 458 -28.76 6.89 30.90
N TYR A 459 -27.57 6.45 31.29
CA TYR A 459 -26.59 7.34 31.95
C TYR A 459 -26.13 8.48 31.05
N ARG A 460 -25.84 8.19 29.77
CA ARG A 460 -25.42 9.19 28.78
C ARG A 460 -26.56 10.16 28.46
N PHE A 461 -27.80 9.66 28.36
CA PHE A 461 -28.99 10.49 28.20
C PHE A 461 -29.13 11.49 29.35
N TRP A 462 -29.00 11.04 30.59
CA TRP A 462 -29.03 11.93 31.76
C TRP A 462 -27.96 13.02 31.73
N ARG A 463 -26.80 12.72 31.11
CA ARG A 463 -25.70 13.67 30.98
C ARG A 463 -25.64 14.42 29.64
N THR A 464 -26.54 14.18 28.73
CA THR A 464 -26.50 14.71 27.35
C THR A 464 -26.31 16.22 27.34
N ASP A 465 -27.10 16.99 28.10
CA ASP A 465 -26.96 18.45 28.17
C ASP A 465 -25.54 18.91 28.58
N THR A 466 -24.94 18.20 29.51
CA THR A 466 -23.58 18.52 29.97
C THR A 466 -22.53 18.22 28.89
N GLU A 467 -22.64 17.09 28.22
CA GLU A 467 -21.69 16.67 27.20
C GLU A 467 -21.85 17.53 25.93
N VAL A 468 -23.10 17.88 25.55
CA VAL A 468 -23.38 18.80 24.45
C VAL A 468 -22.79 20.19 24.73
N LYS A 469 -23.01 20.74 25.94
CA LYS A 469 -22.43 22.04 26.33
C LYS A 469 -20.92 22.03 26.28
N LYS A 470 -20.27 20.97 26.74
CA LYS A 470 -18.80 20.80 26.64
C LYS A 470 -18.34 20.76 25.18
N PHE A 471 -18.99 19.95 24.37
CA PHE A 471 -18.67 19.85 22.95
C PHE A 471 -18.83 21.20 22.23
N MET A 472 -19.97 21.89 22.47
CA MET A 472 -20.24 23.20 21.90
C MET A 472 -19.20 24.24 22.35
N THR A 473 -18.71 24.17 23.59
CA THR A 473 -17.63 25.04 24.04
C THR A 473 -16.34 24.81 23.26
N VAL A 474 -15.95 23.55 23.07
CA VAL A 474 -14.76 23.20 22.28
C VAL A 474 -14.93 23.64 20.82
N TYR A 475 -16.08 23.32 20.23
CA TYR A 475 -16.41 23.71 18.85
C TYR A 475 -16.35 25.23 18.67
N GLN A 476 -17.02 26.01 19.56
CA GLN A 476 -17.07 27.46 19.48
C GLN A 476 -15.69 28.11 19.65
N ASN A 477 -14.84 27.53 20.52
CA ASN A 477 -13.46 27.99 20.68
C ASN A 477 -12.64 27.80 19.40
N GLN A 478 -12.75 26.64 18.75
CA GLN A 478 -12.07 26.37 17.48
C GLN A 478 -12.63 27.23 16.35
N TYR A 479 -13.96 27.36 16.28
CA TYR A 479 -14.61 28.23 15.29
C TYR A 479 -14.13 29.68 15.43
N ASN A 480 -14.15 30.26 16.64
CA ASN A 480 -13.71 31.63 16.89
C ASN A 480 -12.22 31.83 16.59
N LYS A 481 -11.39 30.79 16.78
CA LYS A 481 -9.96 30.83 16.46
C LYS A 481 -9.69 30.96 14.96
N TYR A 482 -10.53 30.35 14.13
CA TYR A 482 -10.27 30.23 12.70
C TYR A 482 -11.28 30.94 11.79
N LYS A 483 -12.40 31.50 12.30
CA LYS A 483 -13.45 32.13 11.48
C LYS A 483 -12.93 33.27 10.60
N ASP A 484 -11.92 34.02 11.05
CA ASP A 484 -11.32 35.15 10.34
C ASP A 484 -9.95 34.79 9.71
N PHE A 485 -9.58 33.50 9.70
CA PHE A 485 -8.30 33.03 9.14
C PHE A 485 -8.36 32.97 7.62
N ASP A 486 -7.37 33.56 6.94
CA ASP A 486 -7.28 33.48 5.49
C ASP A 486 -6.67 32.13 5.04
N PHE A 487 -7.55 31.14 4.80
CA PHE A 487 -7.17 29.83 4.32
C PHE A 487 -6.61 29.84 2.88
N ALA A 488 -7.02 30.82 2.07
CA ALA A 488 -6.63 30.88 0.66
C ALA A 488 -5.16 31.25 0.46
N SER A 489 -4.63 32.12 1.31
CA SER A 489 -3.23 32.58 1.25
C SER A 489 -2.28 31.73 2.12
N ALA A 490 -2.82 30.82 2.93
CA ALA A 490 -2.03 30.04 3.89
C ALA A 490 -1.16 28.97 3.19
N PRO A 491 0.10 28.81 3.60
CA PRO A 491 0.95 27.75 3.06
C PRO A 491 0.45 26.36 3.49
N ALA A 492 0.65 25.35 2.63
CA ALA A 492 0.10 24.00 2.79
C ALA A 492 0.43 23.36 4.15
N HIS A 493 1.65 23.50 4.65
CA HIS A 493 2.03 22.94 5.95
C HIS A 493 1.16 23.49 7.09
N LYS A 494 0.83 24.79 7.05
CA LYS A 494 -0.01 25.42 8.08
C LYS A 494 -1.46 24.94 8.00
N LEU A 495 -1.97 24.67 6.79
CA LEU A 495 -3.29 24.05 6.62
C LEU A 495 -3.33 22.64 7.19
N VAL A 496 -2.24 21.86 7.02
CA VAL A 496 -2.10 20.54 7.64
C VAL A 496 -2.08 20.61 9.17
N ASP A 497 -1.36 21.59 9.74
CA ASP A 497 -1.32 21.79 11.19
C ASP A 497 -2.72 22.13 11.75
N ILE A 498 -3.45 23.03 11.07
CA ILE A 498 -4.83 23.38 11.43
C ILE A 498 -5.75 22.16 11.33
N PHE A 499 -5.63 21.39 10.24
CA PHE A 499 -6.39 20.15 10.08
C PHE A 499 -6.15 19.18 11.23
N ASN A 500 -4.89 18.92 11.57
CA ASN A 500 -4.52 18.03 12.67
C ASN A 500 -5.04 18.54 14.03
N GLU A 501 -5.02 19.85 14.26
CA GLU A 501 -5.58 20.43 15.47
C GLU A 501 -7.09 20.23 15.54
N LEU A 502 -7.84 20.53 14.47
CA LEU A 502 -9.29 20.34 14.39
C LEU A 502 -9.68 18.86 14.49
N ASP A 503 -8.89 17.97 13.88
CA ASP A 503 -9.09 16.54 14.00
C ASP A 503 -8.96 16.07 15.46
N ASN A 504 -7.90 16.45 16.15
CA ASN A 504 -7.65 16.03 17.53
C ASN A 504 -8.56 16.69 18.55
N THR A 505 -9.10 17.88 18.27
CA THR A 505 -9.93 18.61 19.23
C THR A 505 -11.43 18.42 18.98
N VAL A 506 -11.87 18.46 17.73
CA VAL A 506 -13.30 18.40 17.37
C VAL A 506 -13.68 16.99 16.93
N LEU A 507 -13.07 16.47 15.85
CA LEU A 507 -13.49 15.19 15.25
C LEU A 507 -13.18 13.99 16.17
N ALA A 508 -12.09 14.02 16.91
CA ALA A 508 -11.76 12.99 17.91
C ALA A 508 -12.76 12.94 19.09
N ASN A 509 -13.54 13.99 19.29
CA ASN A 509 -14.51 14.12 20.38
C ASN A 509 -15.97 14.17 19.90
N TRP A 510 -16.29 13.53 18.77
CA TRP A 510 -17.61 13.60 18.10
C TRP A 510 -18.69 12.77 18.81
N LYS A 511 -18.43 12.24 20.01
CA LYS A 511 -19.38 11.39 20.77
C LYS A 511 -20.67 12.11 21.16
N ALA A 512 -20.61 13.41 21.48
CA ALA A 512 -21.83 14.16 21.89
C ALA A 512 -22.83 14.32 20.72
N PRO A 513 -22.46 14.74 19.50
CA PRO A 513 -23.35 14.68 18.34
C PRO A 513 -23.93 13.29 18.09
N ILE A 514 -23.11 12.23 18.12
CA ILE A 514 -23.56 10.84 17.92
C ILE A 514 -24.64 10.46 18.93
N ILE A 515 -24.45 10.77 20.21
CA ILE A 515 -25.42 10.45 21.27
C ILE A 515 -26.72 11.22 21.04
N ASN A 516 -26.63 12.51 20.68
CA ASN A 516 -27.79 13.35 20.41
C ASN A 516 -28.65 12.77 19.26
N ASP A 517 -28.02 12.45 18.13
CA ASP A 517 -28.69 11.90 16.95
C ASP A 517 -29.29 10.51 17.25
N PHE A 518 -28.54 9.68 17.97
CA PHE A 518 -29.05 8.36 18.37
C PHE A 518 -30.24 8.45 19.29
N MET A 519 -30.25 9.38 20.25
CA MET A 519 -31.38 9.62 21.12
C MET A 519 -32.59 10.18 20.36
N ALA A 520 -32.37 11.13 19.45
CA ALA A 520 -33.44 11.65 18.60
C ALA A 520 -34.16 10.52 17.83
N MET A 521 -33.38 9.59 17.25
CA MET A 521 -33.94 8.44 16.55
C MET A 521 -34.69 7.46 17.44
N ILE A 522 -34.19 7.19 18.67
CA ILE A 522 -34.91 6.35 19.64
C ILE A 522 -36.27 6.98 19.98
N PHE A 523 -36.31 8.27 20.31
CA PHE A 523 -37.55 8.95 20.66
C PHE A 523 -38.50 9.04 19.48
N TYR A 524 -38.00 9.24 18.25
CA TYR A 524 -38.82 9.19 17.05
C TYR A 524 -39.48 7.82 16.86
N GLY A 525 -38.71 6.74 17.06
CA GLY A 525 -39.26 5.37 17.01
C GLY A 525 -40.27 5.07 18.10
N VAL A 526 -40.03 5.57 19.33
CA VAL A 526 -41.00 5.46 20.45
C VAL A 526 -42.27 6.23 20.14
N LEU A 527 -42.17 7.44 19.60
CA LEU A 527 -43.34 8.23 19.18
C LEU A 527 -44.16 7.48 18.13
N ASP A 528 -43.52 6.94 17.10
CA ASP A 528 -44.21 6.16 16.07
C ASP A 528 -44.93 4.92 16.63
N MET A 529 -44.31 4.22 17.57
CA MET A 529 -44.89 3.08 18.24
C MET A 529 -46.13 3.48 19.10
N LEU A 530 -46.04 4.60 19.82
CA LEU A 530 -47.14 5.11 20.66
C LEU A 530 -48.31 5.59 19.79
N MET A 531 -48.03 6.30 18.70
CA MET A 531 -49.06 6.74 17.76
C MET A 531 -49.81 5.56 17.17
N LYS A 532 -49.12 4.52 16.71
CA LYS A 532 -49.75 3.27 16.24
C LYS A 532 -50.56 2.58 17.30
N LYS A 533 -50.05 2.50 18.53
CA LYS A 533 -50.77 1.90 19.66
C LYS A 533 -52.06 2.63 20.01
N TRP A 534 -52.10 3.95 19.80
CA TRP A 534 -53.27 4.79 20.11
C TRP A 534 -54.15 5.07 18.89
N GLY A 535 -53.85 4.52 17.71
CA GLY A 535 -54.60 4.75 16.48
C GLY A 535 -54.52 6.18 15.95
N LEU A 536 -53.38 6.85 16.20
CA LEU A 536 -53.11 8.22 15.78
C LEU A 536 -52.17 8.28 14.55
N ASP A 537 -51.85 7.15 13.96
CA ASP A 537 -50.93 7.02 12.82
C ASP A 537 -51.61 7.24 11.45
N GLU A 538 -52.96 7.43 11.44
CA GLU A 538 -53.71 7.75 10.22
C GLU A 538 -53.50 9.19 9.72
N ASP A 539 -53.05 10.10 10.59
CA ASP A 539 -52.75 11.49 10.25
C ASP A 539 -51.24 11.77 10.24
N PRO A 540 -50.56 11.80 9.04
CA PRO A 540 -49.14 12.11 8.94
C PRO A 540 -48.78 13.52 9.43
N ALA A 541 -49.74 14.50 9.39
CA ALA A 541 -49.50 15.86 9.84
C ALA A 541 -49.35 15.92 11.36
N LEU A 542 -50.14 15.15 12.11
CA LEU A 542 -50.09 15.10 13.57
C LEU A 542 -48.69 14.70 14.09
N LYS A 543 -48.01 13.77 13.42
CA LYS A 543 -46.65 13.36 13.78
C LYS A 543 -45.67 14.52 13.65
N ASN A 544 -45.74 15.25 12.54
CA ASN A 544 -44.90 16.42 12.30
C ASN A 544 -45.21 17.55 13.29
N ASP A 545 -46.48 17.78 13.61
CA ASP A 545 -46.91 18.78 14.59
C ASP A 545 -46.42 18.46 16.01
N LEU A 546 -46.42 17.18 16.39
CA LEU A 546 -45.88 16.72 17.68
C LEU A 546 -44.37 16.89 17.75
N LEU A 547 -43.65 16.72 16.64
CA LEU A 547 -42.20 16.92 16.55
C LEU A 547 -41.84 18.40 16.46
N ALA A 548 -42.65 19.22 15.78
CA ALA A 548 -42.43 20.66 15.61
C ALA A 548 -42.68 21.47 16.90
N GLY A 549 -43.21 20.88 17.93
CA GLY A 549 -43.83 21.43 19.16
C GLY A 549 -43.12 22.50 19.96
N GLN A 550 -41.88 22.91 19.73
CA GLN A 550 -41.20 24.03 20.38
C GLN A 550 -40.12 24.72 19.54
N GLY A 551 -40.30 24.76 18.24
CA GLY A 551 -39.51 25.59 17.33
C GLY A 551 -38.01 25.47 17.50
N ASN A 552 -37.43 24.50 16.88
CA ASN A 552 -36.02 24.39 16.48
C ASN A 552 -35.60 22.93 16.23
N VAL A 553 -36.53 22.06 15.86
CA VAL A 553 -36.12 20.82 15.20
C VAL A 553 -36.24 21.10 13.70
N GLU A 554 -35.16 21.55 13.08
CA GLU A 554 -35.01 21.37 11.65
C GLU A 554 -35.05 19.86 11.43
N SER A 555 -36.20 19.37 11.02
CA SER A 555 -36.42 17.98 10.72
C SER A 555 -35.75 17.66 9.39
N THR A 556 -34.52 17.25 9.44
CA THR A 556 -33.86 16.47 8.40
C THR A 556 -33.92 14.97 8.72
N LEU A 557 -35.07 14.50 9.14
CA LEU A 557 -35.35 13.06 9.31
C LEU A 557 -36.33 12.59 8.26
#